data_1f3703e5acc6a40065607516a0ff6fb0
#
_entry.id   1f3703e5acc6a40065607516a0ff6fb0
#
_cell.length_a   1.000
_cell.length_b   1.000
_cell.length_c   1.000
_cell.angle_alpha   90.00
_cell.angle_beta   90.00
_cell.angle_gamma   90.00
#
_symmetry.space_group_name_H-M   'P 1'
#
loop_
_entity.id
_entity.type
_entity.pdbx_description
1 polymer ?
#
loop_
_entity_poly.entity_id
_entity_poly.type
_entity_poly.pdbx_seq_one_letter_code
_entity_poly.pdbx_strand_id
1 'polypeptide(L)'
;AEIMRSGILDDVDYIFGLHIIPNLKTGSIGIVSGTATTSADGFFLKIQGRGSHASMPQLSVDPVMIGSQIVTALYEIVSRNVTPGEKAVLSIGEFSSGDMPNVIPDTAKISASIRTVTPATRKLMENRARTIIDSICTMHGATYDLDYILGYGPVINDSRLCDIARAAAVKAVGEENVFES
;
A
#
# COMPACT_ATOMS: atom_id res chain seq x y z
N ALA A 1 -0.37 -17.74 2.01
CA ALA A 1 -1.67 -18.38 1.81
C ALA A 1 -1.52 -19.87 1.41
N GLU A 2 -0.63 -20.23 0.48
CA GLU A 2 -0.43 -21.63 0.07
C GLU A 2 0.10 -22.51 1.21
N ILE A 3 1.12 -22.07 1.94
CA ILE A 3 1.68 -22.80 3.10
C ILE A 3 0.59 -23.07 4.14
N MET A 4 -0.28 -22.11 4.44
CA MET A 4 -1.41 -22.31 5.37
C MET A 4 -2.44 -23.30 4.86
N ARG A 5 -2.63 -23.40 3.53
CA ARG A 5 -3.59 -24.34 2.93
C ARG A 5 -3.02 -25.73 2.73
N SER A 6 -1.72 -25.89 2.76
CA SER A 6 -1.05 -27.18 2.55
C SER A 6 -1.13 -28.12 3.76
N GLY A 7 -1.58 -27.63 4.93
CA GLY A 7 -1.63 -28.40 6.17
C GLY A 7 -0.26 -28.59 6.85
N ILE A 8 0.82 -28.08 6.25
CA ILE A 8 2.20 -28.27 6.79
C ILE A 8 2.43 -27.57 8.14
N LEU A 9 1.53 -26.67 8.51
CA LEU A 9 1.57 -25.92 9.76
C LEU A 9 0.52 -26.37 10.78
N ASP A 10 -0.24 -27.45 10.53
CA ASP A 10 -1.36 -27.86 11.40
C ASP A 10 -0.89 -28.28 12.79
N ASP A 11 0.34 -28.79 12.92
CA ASP A 11 0.96 -29.18 14.19
C ASP A 11 1.89 -28.08 14.77
N VAL A 12 1.86 -26.84 14.25
CA VAL A 12 2.72 -25.74 14.67
C VAL A 12 1.97 -24.81 15.59
N ASP A 13 2.36 -24.74 16.86
CA ASP A 13 1.77 -23.84 17.86
C ASP A 13 2.21 -22.39 17.67
N TYR A 14 3.48 -22.16 17.34
CA TYR A 14 4.07 -20.82 17.26
C TYR A 14 5.06 -20.69 16.10
N ILE A 15 5.12 -19.48 15.52
CA ILE A 15 6.10 -19.11 14.49
C ILE A 15 6.79 -17.84 14.92
N PHE A 16 8.12 -17.83 14.90
CA PHE A 16 8.94 -16.64 15.07
C PHE A 16 9.61 -16.30 13.76
N GLY A 17 9.54 -15.01 13.38
CA GLY A 17 10.22 -14.45 12.21
C GLY A 17 11.19 -13.35 12.64
N LEU A 18 12.31 -13.23 11.93
CA LEU A 18 13.28 -12.14 12.11
C LEU A 18 13.33 -11.30 10.83
N HIS A 19 13.39 -9.98 11.00
CA HIS A 19 13.61 -9.03 9.92
C HIS A 19 14.83 -8.18 10.20
N ILE A 20 15.70 -7.99 9.21
CA ILE A 20 16.84 -7.08 9.31
C ILE A 20 16.34 -5.65 9.13
N ILE A 21 16.64 -4.79 10.10
CA ILE A 21 16.33 -3.36 10.07
C ILE A 21 17.64 -2.59 9.90
N PRO A 22 17.89 -1.95 8.74
CA PRO A 22 19.17 -1.30 8.43
C PRO A 22 19.59 -0.19 9.42
N ASN A 23 18.59 0.44 10.06
CA ASN A 23 18.82 1.55 10.99
C ASN A 23 19.09 1.09 12.45
N LEU A 24 19.01 -0.21 12.73
CA LEU A 24 19.39 -0.76 14.04
C LEU A 24 20.87 -1.09 14.06
N LYS A 25 21.52 -0.77 15.20
CA LYS A 25 22.91 -1.15 15.44
C LYS A 25 23.08 -2.67 15.38
N THR A 26 24.11 -3.14 14.70
CA THR A 26 24.48 -4.56 14.68
C THR A 26 24.62 -5.12 16.11
N GLY A 27 24.05 -6.28 16.38
CA GLY A 27 24.01 -6.89 17.71
C GLY A 27 22.85 -6.41 18.58
N SER A 28 21.91 -5.60 18.03
CA SER A 28 20.68 -5.20 18.70
C SER A 28 19.47 -5.96 18.18
N ILE A 29 18.50 -6.20 19.06
CA ILE A 29 17.21 -6.86 18.72
C ILE A 29 16.05 -5.98 19.16
N GLY A 30 15.17 -5.61 18.23
CA GLY A 30 13.90 -4.94 18.50
C GLY A 30 12.76 -5.95 18.60
N ILE A 31 11.91 -5.82 19.61
CA ILE A 31 10.71 -6.64 19.79
C ILE A 31 9.49 -5.72 19.83
N VAL A 32 8.50 -6.02 18.98
CA VAL A 32 7.25 -5.27 18.90
C VAL A 32 6.12 -6.13 19.43
N SER A 33 5.48 -5.69 20.50
CA SER A 33 4.22 -6.29 20.95
C SER A 33 3.03 -5.64 20.23
N GLY A 34 2.06 -6.45 19.80
CA GLY A 34 0.94 -5.95 19.00
C GLY A 34 1.31 -5.78 17.52
N THR A 35 0.92 -4.67 16.88
CA THR A 35 1.07 -4.46 15.44
C THR A 35 2.53 -4.21 15.06
N ALA A 36 3.20 -5.22 14.54
CA ALA A 36 4.61 -5.17 14.15
C ALA A 36 4.85 -4.66 12.72
N THR A 37 3.92 -4.96 11.79
CA THR A 37 4.04 -4.51 10.39
C THR A 37 2.72 -3.93 9.89
N THR A 38 2.78 -3.19 8.79
CA THR A 38 1.58 -2.75 8.06
C THR A 38 1.12 -3.81 7.07
N SER A 39 -0.10 -3.65 6.53
CA SER A 39 -0.54 -4.40 5.35
C SER A 39 0.33 -4.08 4.12
N ALA A 40 0.28 -4.93 3.12
CA ALA A 40 0.99 -4.76 1.85
C ALA A 40 -0.01 -4.81 0.70
N ASP A 41 -0.71 -3.70 0.46
CA ASP A 41 -1.70 -3.53 -0.59
C ASP A 41 -1.22 -2.57 -1.67
N GLY A 42 -1.94 -2.53 -2.78
CA GLY A 42 -1.66 -1.60 -3.85
C GLY A 42 -2.62 -1.78 -5.01
N PHE A 43 -2.38 -1.05 -6.10
CA PHE A 43 -3.14 -1.24 -7.33
C PHE A 43 -2.32 -0.87 -8.56
N PHE A 44 -2.75 -1.43 -9.68
CA PHE A 44 -2.39 -0.99 -11.03
C PHE A 44 -3.66 -0.44 -11.69
N LEU A 45 -3.56 0.78 -12.20
CA LEU A 45 -4.64 1.47 -12.90
C LEU A 45 -4.18 1.80 -14.31
N LYS A 46 -4.99 1.43 -15.30
CA LYS A 46 -4.87 1.91 -16.67
C LYS A 46 -6.10 2.76 -17.00
N ILE A 47 -5.87 4.03 -17.33
CA ILE A 47 -6.91 4.93 -17.80
C ILE A 47 -6.93 4.87 -19.32
N GLN A 48 -8.12 4.67 -19.90
CA GLN A 48 -8.35 4.71 -21.32
C GLN A 48 -9.12 6.00 -21.66
N GLY A 49 -8.42 6.92 -22.27
CA GLY A 49 -8.97 8.12 -22.84
C GLY A 49 -9.06 8.01 -24.38
N ARG A 50 -8.91 9.15 -25.04
CA ARG A 50 -8.82 9.29 -26.49
C ARG A 50 -7.84 10.40 -26.83
N GLY A 51 -6.77 10.06 -27.52
CA GLY A 51 -5.74 10.97 -27.95
C GLY A 51 -6.18 11.92 -29.06
N SER A 52 -5.39 12.97 -29.24
CA SER A 52 -5.53 13.92 -30.36
C SER A 52 -4.24 14.69 -30.57
N HIS A 53 -4.20 15.51 -31.63
CA HIS A 53 -3.17 16.53 -31.76
C HIS A 53 -3.29 17.55 -30.61
N ALA A 54 -2.18 17.92 -29.97
CA ALA A 54 -2.20 18.78 -28.78
C ALA A 54 -2.83 20.18 -29.01
N SER A 55 -2.88 20.66 -30.25
CA SER A 55 -3.57 21.91 -30.62
C SER A 55 -5.09 21.77 -30.76
N MET A 56 -5.63 20.56 -30.65
CA MET A 56 -7.07 20.27 -30.77
C MET A 56 -7.57 19.46 -29.55
N PRO A 57 -7.38 19.96 -28.30
CA PRO A 57 -7.70 19.21 -27.08
C PRO A 57 -9.21 18.92 -26.93
N GLN A 58 -10.08 19.71 -27.55
CA GLN A 58 -11.53 19.50 -27.56
C GLN A 58 -11.96 18.18 -28.26
N LEU A 59 -11.06 17.55 -29.02
CA LEU A 59 -11.32 16.26 -29.66
C LEU A 59 -10.83 15.08 -28.81
N SER A 60 -10.17 15.34 -27.68
CA SER A 60 -9.59 14.34 -26.80
C SER A 60 -10.47 14.02 -25.61
N VAL A 61 -10.14 12.90 -24.97
CA VAL A 61 -10.39 12.59 -23.53
C VAL A 61 -9.02 12.39 -22.93
N ASP A 62 -8.46 13.44 -22.33
CA ASP A 62 -7.05 13.52 -21.97
C ASP A 62 -6.71 12.68 -20.72
N PRO A 63 -6.03 11.53 -20.85
CA PRO A 63 -5.71 10.67 -19.72
C PRO A 63 -4.61 11.23 -18.81
N VAL A 64 -3.79 12.20 -19.27
CA VAL A 64 -2.78 12.87 -18.45
C VAL A 64 -3.47 13.78 -17.44
N MET A 65 -4.42 14.59 -17.90
CA MET A 65 -5.21 15.48 -17.05
C MET A 65 -6.05 14.67 -16.05
N ILE A 66 -6.74 13.61 -16.50
CA ILE A 66 -7.56 12.73 -15.67
C ILE A 66 -6.68 12.05 -14.61
N GLY A 67 -5.54 11.47 -15.00
CA GLY A 67 -4.61 10.82 -14.09
C GLY A 67 -4.04 11.78 -13.05
N SER A 68 -3.75 13.00 -13.42
CA SER A 68 -3.26 14.05 -12.49
C SER A 68 -4.30 14.39 -11.40
N GLN A 69 -5.58 14.48 -11.77
CA GLN A 69 -6.67 14.69 -10.81
C GLN A 69 -6.84 13.46 -9.88
N ILE A 70 -6.78 12.24 -10.44
CA ILE A 70 -6.85 11.01 -9.65
C ILE A 70 -5.71 10.96 -8.63
N VAL A 71 -4.47 11.22 -9.03
CA VAL A 71 -3.31 11.22 -8.13
C VAL A 71 -3.50 12.21 -6.99
N THR A 72 -3.92 13.44 -7.29
CA THR A 72 -4.17 14.46 -6.27
C THR A 72 -5.25 14.05 -5.29
N ALA A 73 -6.40 13.56 -5.77
CA ALA A 73 -7.51 13.14 -4.94
C ALA A 73 -7.19 11.87 -4.11
N LEU A 74 -6.38 10.95 -4.63
CA LEU A 74 -5.95 9.78 -3.89
C LEU A 74 -5.09 10.13 -2.66
N TYR A 75 -4.19 11.11 -2.77
CA TYR A 75 -3.40 11.58 -1.62
C TYR A 75 -4.26 12.21 -0.52
N GLU A 76 -5.44 12.73 -0.84
CA GLU A 76 -6.37 13.27 0.15
C GLU A 76 -7.02 12.20 1.02
N ILE A 77 -7.06 10.93 0.60
CA ILE A 77 -7.70 9.86 1.37
C ILE A 77 -7.11 9.79 2.79
N VAL A 78 -5.79 9.79 2.90
CA VAL A 78 -5.12 9.69 4.20
C VAL A 78 -5.43 10.90 5.08
N SER A 79 -5.37 12.10 4.51
CA SER A 79 -5.55 13.34 5.28
C SER A 79 -7.01 13.70 5.59
N ARG A 80 -7.98 13.14 4.84
CA ARG A 80 -9.40 13.54 4.93
C ARG A 80 -10.36 12.42 5.30
N ASN A 81 -9.96 11.17 5.18
CA ASN A 81 -10.85 10.03 5.44
C ASN A 81 -10.34 9.09 6.54
N VAL A 82 -9.02 9.03 6.78
CA VAL A 82 -8.46 8.22 7.85
C VAL A 82 -8.60 8.96 9.18
N THR A 83 -9.01 8.23 10.22
CA THR A 83 -9.15 8.79 11.57
C THR A 83 -7.81 9.31 12.09
N PRO A 84 -7.73 10.52 12.67
CA PRO A 84 -6.51 11.03 13.27
C PRO A 84 -5.92 10.05 14.29
N GLY A 85 -4.63 9.77 14.15
CA GLY A 85 -3.91 8.80 14.99
C GLY A 85 -3.81 7.38 14.40
N GLU A 86 -4.62 7.03 13.41
CA GLU A 86 -4.45 5.78 12.68
C GLU A 86 -3.31 5.88 11.66
N LYS A 87 -2.53 4.80 11.55
CA LYS A 87 -1.42 4.73 10.60
C LYS A 87 -1.91 4.22 9.25
N ALA A 88 -1.84 5.08 8.23
CA ALA A 88 -2.09 4.72 6.84
C ALA A 88 -1.13 5.47 5.93
N VAL A 89 -0.69 4.82 4.85
CA VAL A 89 0.15 5.40 3.81
C VAL A 89 -0.43 5.04 2.45
N LEU A 90 -0.47 6.02 1.55
CA LEU A 90 -0.70 5.82 0.12
C LEU A 90 0.42 6.54 -0.62
N SER A 91 1.11 5.82 -1.50
CA SER A 91 2.16 6.40 -2.33
C SER A 91 1.96 5.97 -3.78
N ILE A 92 2.00 6.94 -4.69
CA ILE A 92 2.05 6.66 -6.13
C ILE A 92 3.50 6.37 -6.49
N GLY A 93 3.77 5.15 -6.96
CA GLY A 93 5.09 4.71 -7.38
C GLY A 93 5.38 4.95 -8.85
N GLU A 94 4.32 5.02 -9.68
CA GLU A 94 4.40 5.27 -11.11
C GLU A 94 3.23 6.11 -11.57
N PHE A 95 3.52 7.07 -12.45
CA PHE A 95 2.54 7.73 -13.31
C PHE A 95 3.20 7.95 -14.67
N SER A 96 2.72 7.26 -15.68
CA SER A 96 3.28 7.31 -17.02
C SER A 96 2.20 7.49 -18.09
N SER A 97 2.47 8.34 -19.08
CA SER A 97 1.57 8.60 -20.20
C SER A 97 2.30 9.38 -21.32
N GLY A 98 2.07 8.97 -22.56
CA GLY A 98 2.56 9.68 -23.76
C GLY A 98 4.09 9.68 -23.93
N ASP A 99 4.50 10.00 -25.17
CA ASP A 99 5.92 10.01 -25.56
C ASP A 99 6.32 11.31 -26.28
N MET A 100 5.32 12.05 -26.80
CA MET A 100 5.56 13.22 -27.65
C MET A 100 4.80 14.45 -27.13
N PRO A 101 5.44 15.64 -27.09
CA PRO A 101 4.84 16.84 -26.52
C PRO A 101 3.69 17.44 -27.35
N ASN A 102 3.58 17.06 -28.62
CA ASN A 102 2.53 17.55 -29.51
C ASN A 102 1.39 16.56 -29.74
N VAL A 103 1.32 15.49 -28.93
CA VAL A 103 0.28 14.46 -29.01
C VAL A 103 -0.31 14.23 -27.62
N ILE A 104 -1.62 14.39 -27.50
CA ILE A 104 -2.36 13.91 -26.32
C ILE A 104 -2.48 12.39 -26.46
N PRO A 105 -2.01 11.60 -25.50
CA PRO A 105 -1.99 10.15 -25.62
C PRO A 105 -3.39 9.52 -25.43
N ASP A 106 -3.52 8.24 -25.81
CA ASP A 106 -4.75 7.47 -25.60
C ASP A 106 -4.87 6.92 -24.16
N THR A 107 -3.76 6.70 -23.46
CA THR A 107 -3.76 6.01 -22.17
C THR A 107 -2.81 6.65 -21.16
N ALA A 108 -3.13 6.48 -19.88
CA ALA A 108 -2.21 6.69 -18.77
C ALA A 108 -2.17 5.46 -17.85
N LYS A 109 -1.04 5.28 -17.16
CA LYS A 109 -0.85 4.22 -16.17
C LYS A 109 -0.44 4.84 -14.84
N ILE A 110 -1.03 4.31 -13.77
CA ILE A 110 -0.71 4.69 -12.39
C ILE A 110 -0.55 3.41 -11.58
N SER A 111 0.50 3.32 -10.76
CA SER A 111 0.62 2.29 -9.74
C SER A 111 0.80 2.89 -8.36
N ALA A 112 0.20 2.24 -7.36
CA ALA A 112 0.22 2.71 -5.99
C ALA A 112 0.55 1.60 -5.00
N SER A 113 1.21 1.99 -3.91
CA SER A 113 1.41 1.17 -2.71
C SER A 113 0.58 1.73 -1.56
N ILE A 114 -0.12 0.85 -0.85
CA ILE A 114 -0.99 1.19 0.27
C ILE A 114 -0.58 0.38 1.49
N ARG A 115 -0.46 1.04 2.64
CA ARG A 115 -0.10 0.44 3.91
C ARG A 115 -1.08 0.87 4.98
N THR A 116 -1.61 -0.08 5.74
CA THR A 116 -2.54 0.17 6.85
C THR A 116 -2.25 -0.78 8.01
N VAL A 117 -2.78 -0.45 9.19
CA VAL A 117 -2.59 -1.26 10.42
C VAL A 117 -3.87 -1.92 10.91
N THR A 118 -5.04 -1.48 10.44
CA THR A 118 -6.33 -2.08 10.83
C THR A 118 -7.13 -2.55 9.62
N PRO A 119 -7.95 -3.61 9.77
CA PRO A 119 -8.84 -4.07 8.70
C PRO A 119 -9.86 -3.00 8.27
N ALA A 120 -10.33 -2.16 9.20
CA ALA A 120 -11.28 -1.09 8.92
C ALA A 120 -10.69 -0.03 8.01
N THR A 121 -9.50 0.49 8.35
CA THR A 121 -8.77 1.47 7.54
C THR A 121 -8.37 0.89 6.18
N ARG A 122 -7.98 -0.40 6.14
CA ARG A 122 -7.69 -1.11 4.90
C ARG A 122 -8.87 -1.08 3.94
N LYS A 123 -10.07 -1.41 4.45
CA LYS A 123 -11.30 -1.41 3.65
C LYS A 123 -11.73 -0.01 3.22
N LEU A 124 -11.57 0.98 4.11
CA LEU A 124 -11.82 2.38 3.80
C LEU A 124 -10.93 2.85 2.64
N MET A 125 -9.61 2.58 2.70
CA MET A 125 -8.66 2.97 1.65
C MET A 125 -9.04 2.39 0.29
N GLU A 126 -9.38 1.09 0.23
CA GLU A 126 -9.85 0.43 -0.99
C GLU A 126 -11.11 1.11 -1.54
N ASN A 127 -12.14 1.25 -0.71
CA ASN A 127 -13.42 1.81 -1.15
C ASN A 127 -13.28 3.24 -1.65
N ARG A 128 -12.50 4.07 -0.94
CA ARG A 128 -12.27 5.46 -1.35
C ARG A 128 -11.47 5.55 -2.65
N ALA A 129 -10.42 4.74 -2.81
CA ALA A 129 -9.66 4.70 -4.04
C ALA A 129 -10.54 4.34 -5.26
N ARG A 130 -11.34 3.28 -5.14
CA ARG A 130 -12.29 2.88 -6.19
C ARG A 130 -13.29 3.99 -6.53
N THR A 131 -13.90 4.62 -5.51
CA THR A 131 -14.87 5.71 -5.71
C THR A 131 -14.24 6.90 -6.43
N ILE A 132 -13.04 7.33 -6.02
CA ILE A 132 -12.33 8.47 -6.63
C ILE A 132 -12.02 8.18 -8.10
N ILE A 133 -11.44 7.00 -8.38
CA ILE A 133 -11.06 6.61 -9.75
C ILE A 133 -12.31 6.57 -10.64
N ASP A 134 -13.36 5.89 -10.20
CA ASP A 134 -14.62 5.77 -10.95
C ASP A 134 -15.25 7.13 -11.23
N SER A 135 -15.38 7.97 -10.19
CA SER A 135 -16.02 9.28 -10.30
C SER A 135 -15.28 10.21 -11.25
N ILE A 136 -13.94 10.27 -11.17
CA ILE A 136 -13.14 11.16 -12.03
C ILE A 136 -13.13 10.65 -13.46
N CYS A 137 -12.95 9.35 -13.70
CA CYS A 137 -13.03 8.78 -15.05
C CYS A 137 -14.40 9.02 -15.69
N THR A 138 -15.48 8.75 -14.96
CA THR A 138 -16.84 8.98 -15.42
C THR A 138 -17.12 10.45 -15.76
N MET A 139 -16.69 11.38 -14.89
CA MET A 139 -16.86 12.82 -15.08
C MET A 139 -16.24 13.30 -16.41
N HIS A 140 -15.14 12.71 -16.82
CA HIS A 140 -14.43 13.08 -18.06
C HIS A 140 -14.72 12.18 -19.26
N GLY A 141 -15.59 11.18 -19.11
CA GLY A 141 -15.93 10.25 -20.19
C GLY A 141 -14.82 9.27 -20.56
N ALA A 142 -13.88 9.01 -19.63
CA ALA A 142 -12.86 7.98 -19.76
C ALA A 142 -13.37 6.64 -19.22
N THR A 143 -12.76 5.54 -19.71
CA THR A 143 -12.90 4.22 -19.10
C THR A 143 -11.59 3.85 -18.40
N TYR A 144 -11.62 2.83 -17.56
CA TYR A 144 -10.42 2.40 -16.84
C TYR A 144 -10.43 0.90 -16.55
N ASP A 145 -9.23 0.36 -16.35
CA ASP A 145 -9.00 -0.97 -15.81
C ASP A 145 -8.23 -0.83 -14.49
N LEU A 146 -8.77 -1.40 -13.41
CA LEU A 146 -8.23 -1.30 -12.07
C LEU A 146 -8.01 -2.68 -11.47
N ASP A 147 -6.75 -3.09 -11.37
CA ASP A 147 -6.33 -4.26 -10.62
C ASP A 147 -5.91 -3.84 -9.19
N TYR A 148 -6.83 -3.98 -8.24
CA TYR A 148 -6.59 -3.69 -6.82
C TYR A 148 -6.14 -4.95 -6.09
N ILE A 149 -4.89 -4.96 -5.65
CA ILE A 149 -4.24 -6.10 -5.01
C ILE A 149 -4.38 -5.97 -3.49
N LEU A 150 -5.13 -6.88 -2.89
CA LEU A 150 -5.14 -7.10 -1.44
C LEU A 150 -4.06 -8.14 -1.11
N GLY A 151 -2.92 -7.65 -0.66
CA GLY A 151 -1.81 -8.49 -0.21
C GLY A 151 -2.00 -8.98 1.24
N TYR A 152 -0.90 -9.15 1.95
CA TYR A 152 -0.96 -9.61 3.35
C TYR A 152 -1.45 -8.49 4.28
N GLY A 153 -2.19 -8.90 5.32
CA GLY A 153 -2.56 -8.03 6.43
C GLY A 153 -1.35 -7.66 7.31
N PRO A 154 -1.56 -6.77 8.28
CA PRO A 154 -0.53 -6.47 9.27
C PRO A 154 -0.19 -7.72 10.09
N VAL A 155 1.05 -7.84 10.51
CA VAL A 155 1.46 -8.82 11.51
C VAL A 155 1.14 -8.27 12.89
N ILE A 156 0.37 -9.01 13.67
CA ILE A 156 0.02 -8.67 15.04
C ILE A 156 0.63 -9.74 15.96
N ASN A 157 1.64 -9.35 16.72
CA ASN A 157 2.35 -10.24 17.61
C ASN A 157 1.58 -10.47 18.92
N ASP A 158 1.50 -11.71 19.36
CA ASP A 158 0.99 -12.08 20.68
C ASP A 158 1.98 -11.64 21.76
N SER A 159 1.48 -10.93 22.80
CA SER A 159 2.33 -10.37 23.86
C SER A 159 3.11 -11.44 24.63
N ARG A 160 2.50 -12.59 24.91
CA ARG A 160 3.15 -13.72 25.61
C ARG A 160 4.29 -14.30 24.80
N LEU A 161 4.14 -14.38 23.48
CA LEU A 161 5.22 -14.84 22.60
C LEU A 161 6.34 -13.78 22.50
N CYS A 162 5.99 -12.49 22.59
CA CYS A 162 6.98 -11.41 22.70
C CYS A 162 7.83 -11.53 23.98
N ASP A 163 7.24 -11.91 25.11
CA ASP A 163 8.00 -12.15 26.36
C ASP A 163 9.00 -13.30 26.22
N ILE A 164 8.59 -14.38 25.55
CA ILE A 164 9.48 -15.52 25.24
C ILE A 164 10.62 -15.06 24.32
N ALA A 165 10.29 -14.31 23.26
CA ALA A 165 11.29 -13.79 22.33
C ALA A 165 12.26 -12.84 23.02
N ARG A 166 11.78 -11.96 23.92
CA ARG A 166 12.59 -11.05 24.73
C ARG A 166 13.57 -11.82 25.61
N ALA A 167 13.10 -12.82 26.34
CA ALA A 167 13.96 -13.63 27.21
C ALA A 167 15.07 -14.34 26.42
N ALA A 168 14.78 -14.81 25.20
CA ALA A 168 15.76 -15.42 24.31
C ALA A 168 16.76 -14.36 23.76
N ALA A 169 16.27 -13.18 23.36
CA ALA A 169 17.08 -12.08 22.87
C ALA A 169 18.08 -11.57 23.92
N VAL A 170 17.63 -11.39 25.18
CA VAL A 170 18.49 -10.98 26.31
C VAL A 170 19.62 -11.99 26.52
N LYS A 171 19.32 -13.29 26.43
CA LYS A 171 20.36 -14.32 26.54
C LYS A 171 21.37 -14.28 25.39
N ALA A 172 20.94 -13.85 24.20
CA ALA A 172 21.79 -13.83 23.00
C ALA A 172 22.67 -12.58 22.89
N VAL A 173 22.15 -11.40 23.26
CA VAL A 173 22.83 -10.11 22.99
C VAL A 173 22.99 -9.22 24.22
N GLY A 174 22.49 -9.60 25.40
CA GLY A 174 22.45 -8.78 26.62
C GLY A 174 21.24 -7.85 26.66
N GLU A 175 20.78 -7.52 27.87
CA GLU A 175 19.58 -6.72 28.10
C GLU A 175 19.70 -5.31 27.49
N GLU A 176 20.89 -4.72 27.56
CA GLU A 176 21.19 -3.39 27.01
C GLU A 176 21.09 -3.29 25.48
N ASN A 177 21.02 -4.42 24.78
CA ASN A 177 20.88 -4.50 23.32
C ASN A 177 19.50 -4.98 22.85
N VAL A 178 18.52 -5.11 23.78
CA VAL A 178 17.13 -5.47 23.46
C VAL A 178 16.22 -4.27 23.66
N PHE A 179 15.47 -3.89 22.62
CA PHE A 179 14.62 -2.70 22.62
C PHE A 179 13.16 -3.09 22.42
N GLU A 180 12.25 -2.29 22.99
CA GLU A 180 10.86 -2.21 22.52
C GLU A 180 10.79 -1.25 21.33
N SER A 181 10.18 -1.69 20.24
CA SER A 181 10.08 -0.94 19.00
C SER A 181 8.63 -0.64 18.64
#